data_102e0883fe0880c364af2fd65309c711
#
_entry.id   102e0883fe0880c364af2fd65309c711
#
_cell.length_a   1.000
_cell.length_b   1.000
_cell.length_c   1.000
_cell.angle_alpha   90.00
_cell.angle_beta   90.00
_cell.angle_gamma   90.00
#
_symmetry.space_group_name_H-M   'P 1'
#
loop_
_entity.id
_entity.type
_entity.pdbx_description
1 polymer ?
#
loop_
_entity_poly.entity_id
_entity_poly.type
_entity_poly.pdbx_seq_one_letter_code
_entity_poly.pdbx_strand_id
1 'polypeptide(L)'
;MYVVKNNLRHPATIFENTVFILDVILFGSFTVVSFFSNAYVPAAGFTAFLSGGLLLLYENNAPVAYVYDNKVIIRKFLKKYTYQLDQVGSVTYTVHQRQYDLVFSGKKFSVPDYYLEVKRFVNTLKTVHNYFATEEGIEKLKNYIKEKAGTETYLLIPRKDIESTLTSSKIGGVPYWDISKEYPVDSEGKKMHLLCQLNFSECKFENMIFPKEGILQFFISSDDVAYGMSYYEPAAQKNWRIVFHEKIDKNIHEEDIQKIIPSSSEIINTPILHSTALEFLRSVSYMSADDYKMNDFIAKAVKEITGKNTEKNIYEVLGSQEENIHAFQIYRMLGETENYILGYPSFIQGDVRETMSEKDASYYDTTLLHLDSSCCNGEAMCWGDVGAANFLINSNALKNRDFSNVLYTWDCY
;
A
#
# COMPACT_ATOMS: atom_id res chain seq x y z
N MET A 1 -11.53 15.64 -25.79
CA MET A 1 -10.38 15.84 -26.72
C MET A 1 -9.21 16.39 -25.94
N TYR A 2 -8.11 15.67 -25.87
CA TYR A 2 -6.88 16.11 -25.21
C TYR A 2 -5.84 16.47 -26.27
N VAL A 3 -5.20 17.61 -26.09
CA VAL A 3 -4.28 18.15 -27.09
C VAL A 3 -2.96 18.47 -26.43
N VAL A 4 -1.92 17.76 -26.80
CA VAL A 4 -0.54 18.02 -26.35
C VAL A 4 0.07 19.07 -27.27
N LYS A 5 0.55 20.15 -26.70
CA LYS A 5 1.23 21.25 -27.42
C LYS A 5 2.59 21.48 -26.81
N ASN A 6 3.49 22.01 -27.61
CA ASN A 6 4.75 22.53 -27.09
C ASN A 6 4.48 23.67 -26.08
N ASN A 7 5.23 23.68 -24.99
CA ASN A 7 5.14 24.75 -23.98
C ASN A 7 5.98 25.93 -24.43
N LEU A 8 5.33 26.89 -25.11
CA LEU A 8 6.00 28.08 -25.63
C LEU A 8 6.68 28.97 -24.58
N ARG A 9 6.36 28.78 -23.29
CA ARG A 9 7.00 29.48 -22.16
C ARG A 9 8.16 28.67 -21.56
N HIS A 10 8.39 27.43 -22.01
CA HIS A 10 9.50 26.63 -21.52
C HIS A 10 10.83 27.20 -22.08
N PRO A 11 11.92 27.28 -21.24
CA PRO A 11 13.20 27.84 -21.66
C PRO A 11 13.78 27.25 -22.95
N ALA A 12 13.67 25.92 -23.15
CA ALA A 12 14.12 25.26 -24.38
C ALA A 12 13.37 25.77 -25.63
N THR A 13 12.04 25.87 -25.57
CA THR A 13 11.22 26.37 -26.68
C THR A 13 11.45 27.86 -26.94
N ILE A 14 11.64 28.66 -25.88
CA ILE A 14 12.01 30.08 -25.99
C ILE A 14 13.36 30.19 -26.69
N PHE A 15 14.34 29.40 -26.29
CA PHE A 15 15.68 29.39 -26.87
C PHE A 15 15.64 29.06 -28.37
N GLU A 16 14.97 27.96 -28.76
CA GLU A 16 14.80 27.54 -30.15
C GLU A 16 14.15 28.62 -31.01
N ASN A 17 13.04 29.22 -30.55
CA ASN A 17 12.36 30.29 -31.25
C ASN A 17 13.22 31.56 -31.33
N THR A 18 13.97 31.88 -30.27
CA THR A 18 14.85 33.07 -30.23
C THR A 18 16.03 32.91 -31.19
N VAL A 19 16.69 31.75 -31.20
CA VAL A 19 17.79 31.46 -32.13
C VAL A 19 17.27 31.60 -33.56
N PHE A 20 16.09 31.00 -33.88
CA PHE A 20 15.51 31.11 -35.22
C PHE A 20 15.20 32.57 -35.63
N ILE A 21 14.60 33.36 -34.74
CA ILE A 21 14.30 34.78 -34.99
C ILE A 21 15.60 35.56 -35.25
N LEU A 22 16.66 35.32 -34.43
CA LEU A 22 17.96 35.92 -34.66
C LEU A 22 18.57 35.55 -36.00
N ASP A 23 18.48 34.28 -36.37
CA ASP A 23 18.97 33.82 -37.67
C ASP A 23 18.20 34.47 -38.84
N VAL A 24 16.88 34.59 -38.77
CA VAL A 24 16.07 35.31 -39.75
C VAL A 24 16.48 36.76 -39.88
N ILE A 25 16.72 37.47 -38.74
CA ILE A 25 17.15 38.86 -38.72
C ILE A 25 18.55 38.99 -39.38
N LEU A 26 19.52 38.15 -38.95
CA LEU A 26 20.86 38.17 -39.47
C LEU A 26 20.94 37.93 -40.97
N PHE A 27 20.29 36.84 -41.43
CA PHE A 27 20.26 36.51 -42.86
C PHE A 27 19.42 37.49 -43.69
N GLY A 28 18.31 37.96 -43.13
CA GLY A 28 17.51 39.02 -43.74
C GLY A 28 18.31 40.32 -43.94
N SER A 29 19.04 40.75 -42.89
CA SER A 29 19.92 41.91 -42.97
C SER A 29 21.05 41.72 -43.98
N PHE A 30 21.68 40.54 -43.99
CA PHE A 30 22.74 40.21 -44.92
C PHE A 30 22.22 40.22 -46.39
N THR A 31 21.00 39.70 -46.61
CA THR A 31 20.35 39.71 -47.95
C THR A 31 20.06 41.15 -48.41
N VAL A 32 19.54 42.00 -47.53
CA VAL A 32 19.32 43.41 -47.81
C VAL A 32 20.61 44.10 -48.16
N VAL A 33 21.69 43.91 -47.36
CA VAL A 33 23.01 44.51 -47.61
C VAL A 33 23.60 43.98 -48.94
N SER A 34 23.44 42.69 -49.22
CA SER A 34 23.92 42.08 -50.46
C SER A 34 23.18 42.62 -51.71
N PHE A 35 21.90 42.91 -51.58
CA PHE A 35 21.09 43.49 -52.65
C PHE A 35 21.55 44.92 -52.94
N PHE A 36 21.82 45.74 -51.94
CA PHE A 36 22.34 47.08 -52.10
C PHE A 36 23.81 47.14 -52.56
N SER A 37 24.60 46.11 -52.29
CA SER A 37 26.02 46.01 -52.69
C SER A 37 26.25 45.27 -54.01
N ASN A 38 25.21 44.95 -54.80
CA ASN A 38 25.29 44.17 -56.00
C ASN A 38 25.95 42.77 -55.85
N ALA A 39 26.02 42.24 -54.65
CA ALA A 39 26.49 40.88 -54.40
C ALA A 39 25.30 39.91 -54.61
N TYR A 40 25.41 39.04 -55.59
CA TYR A 40 24.34 38.06 -55.93
C TYR A 40 24.31 37.00 -54.83
N VAL A 41 23.39 37.12 -53.89
CA VAL A 41 22.91 35.97 -53.07
C VAL A 41 21.66 35.42 -53.76
N PRO A 42 21.64 34.13 -54.13
CA PRO A 42 20.49 33.59 -54.85
C PRO A 42 19.22 33.76 -54.03
N ALA A 43 18.23 34.46 -54.57
CA ALA A 43 16.91 34.65 -53.97
C ALA A 43 16.27 33.30 -53.51
N ALA A 44 16.61 32.22 -54.21
CA ALA A 44 16.21 30.85 -53.86
C ALA A 44 16.72 30.39 -52.47
N GLY A 45 17.92 30.80 -52.03
CA GLY A 45 18.45 30.43 -50.68
C GLY A 45 17.68 31.13 -49.56
N PHE A 46 17.34 32.41 -49.75
CA PHE A 46 16.57 33.17 -48.76
C PHE A 46 15.12 32.67 -48.63
N THR A 47 14.50 32.35 -49.78
CA THR A 47 13.13 31.78 -49.75
C THR A 47 13.10 30.40 -49.12
N ALA A 48 14.10 29.55 -49.36
CA ALA A 48 14.23 28.27 -48.67
C ALA A 48 14.45 28.40 -47.17
N PHE A 49 15.28 29.38 -46.74
CA PHE A 49 15.52 29.66 -45.32
C PHE A 49 14.29 30.20 -44.63
N LEU A 50 13.57 31.18 -45.17
CA LEU A 50 12.33 31.70 -44.64
C LEU A 50 11.23 30.63 -44.57
N SER A 51 11.09 29.81 -45.61
CA SER A 51 10.11 28.73 -45.60
C SER A 51 10.46 27.63 -44.57
N GLY A 52 11.74 27.33 -44.39
CA GLY A 52 12.23 26.41 -43.34
C GLY A 52 11.94 26.93 -41.94
N GLY A 53 12.17 28.21 -41.74
CA GLY A 53 11.89 28.82 -40.43
C GLY A 53 10.42 28.97 -40.10
N LEU A 54 9.59 29.31 -41.07
CA LEU A 54 8.13 29.30 -40.90
C LEU A 54 7.60 27.91 -40.60
N LEU A 55 8.21 26.88 -41.18
CA LEU A 55 7.93 25.49 -40.89
C LEU A 55 8.31 25.13 -39.45
N LEU A 56 9.48 25.54 -38.97
CA LEU A 56 9.89 25.30 -37.56
C LEU A 56 8.96 26.02 -36.57
N LEU A 57 8.60 27.27 -36.85
CA LEU A 57 7.62 27.99 -36.01
C LEU A 57 6.24 27.31 -36.04
N TYR A 58 5.82 26.81 -37.18
CA TYR A 58 4.58 26.05 -37.30
C TYR A 58 4.65 24.74 -36.51
N GLU A 59 5.75 24.00 -36.61
CA GLU A 59 5.98 22.77 -35.86
C GLU A 59 5.97 23.02 -34.36
N ASN A 60 6.63 24.11 -33.87
CA ASN A 60 6.68 24.45 -32.47
C ASN A 60 5.33 24.88 -31.87
N ASN A 61 4.43 25.44 -32.69
CA ASN A 61 3.12 25.91 -32.24
C ASN A 61 1.96 24.94 -32.52
N ALA A 62 2.17 23.93 -33.34
CA ALA A 62 1.13 22.99 -33.67
C ALA A 62 0.97 21.87 -32.61
N PRO A 63 -0.23 21.28 -32.46
CA PRO A 63 -0.44 20.15 -31.58
C PRO A 63 0.47 18.97 -31.97
N VAL A 64 1.24 18.47 -30.96
CA VAL A 64 2.16 17.33 -31.17
C VAL A 64 1.39 16.01 -31.12
N ALA A 65 0.43 15.91 -30.22
CA ALA A 65 -0.40 14.73 -30.08
C ALA A 65 -1.80 15.12 -29.57
N TYR A 66 -2.82 14.38 -29.98
CA TYR A 66 -4.17 14.54 -29.46
C TYR A 66 -5.00 13.27 -29.63
N VAL A 67 -5.99 13.11 -28.76
CA VAL A 67 -7.00 12.05 -28.84
C VAL A 67 -8.31 12.64 -29.32
N TYR A 68 -8.86 12.06 -30.37
CA TYR A 68 -10.14 12.44 -30.95
C TYR A 68 -10.85 11.22 -31.54
N ASP A 69 -12.11 11.01 -31.17
CA ASP A 69 -12.97 9.97 -31.73
C ASP A 69 -12.31 8.58 -31.73
N ASN A 70 -11.88 8.12 -30.56
CA ASN A 70 -11.19 6.84 -30.35
C ASN A 70 -9.90 6.66 -31.18
N LYS A 71 -9.29 7.76 -31.62
CA LYS A 71 -8.04 7.77 -32.38
C LYS A 71 -7.00 8.62 -31.70
N VAL A 72 -5.77 8.13 -31.70
CA VAL A 72 -4.58 8.89 -31.30
C VAL A 72 -3.91 9.43 -32.55
N ILE A 73 -3.72 10.72 -32.61
CA ILE A 73 -3.06 11.40 -33.70
C ILE A 73 -1.77 11.99 -33.17
N ILE A 74 -0.65 11.56 -33.73
CA ILE A 74 0.68 12.08 -33.41
C ILE A 74 1.24 12.75 -34.63
N ARG A 75 1.73 13.97 -34.47
CA ARG A 75 2.37 14.74 -35.50
C ARG A 75 3.87 14.86 -35.24
N LYS A 76 4.68 14.55 -36.22
CA LYS A 76 6.13 14.69 -36.18
C LYS A 76 6.61 15.22 -37.51
N PHE A 77 7.09 16.46 -37.49
CA PHE A 77 7.65 17.13 -38.63
C PHE A 77 6.81 16.93 -39.94
N LEU A 78 5.74 17.66 -40.12
CA LEU A 78 4.80 17.59 -41.24
C LEU A 78 4.12 16.24 -41.48
N LYS A 79 4.55 15.18 -40.80
CA LYS A 79 3.93 13.85 -40.91
C LYS A 79 2.90 13.68 -39.80
N LYS A 80 1.74 13.19 -40.18
CA LYS A 80 0.65 12.84 -39.28
C LYS A 80 0.53 11.31 -39.21
N TYR A 81 0.56 10.78 -38.01
CA TYR A 81 0.35 9.36 -37.72
C TYR A 81 -0.98 9.24 -37.01
N THR A 82 -1.83 8.33 -37.44
CA THR A 82 -3.13 8.08 -36.86
C THR A 82 -3.20 6.62 -36.44
N TYR A 83 -3.49 6.36 -35.21
CA TYR A 83 -3.68 5.04 -34.64
C TYR A 83 -5.05 4.96 -33.98
N GLN A 84 -5.64 3.78 -33.94
CA GLN A 84 -6.77 3.54 -33.07
C GLN A 84 -6.26 3.52 -31.60
N LEU A 85 -7.11 3.89 -30.67
CA LEU A 85 -6.73 4.01 -29.27
C LEU A 85 -6.31 2.65 -28.68
N ASP A 86 -6.87 1.54 -29.17
CA ASP A 86 -6.53 0.16 -28.83
C ASP A 86 -5.17 -0.32 -29.37
N GLN A 87 -4.55 0.42 -30.28
CA GLN A 87 -3.23 0.12 -30.84
C GLN A 87 -2.07 0.66 -30.01
N VAL A 88 -2.35 1.31 -28.89
CA VAL A 88 -1.31 1.73 -27.91
C VAL A 88 -0.66 0.46 -27.35
N GLY A 89 0.64 0.28 -27.51
CA GLY A 89 1.37 -0.89 -27.02
C GLY A 89 1.97 -0.65 -25.63
N SER A 90 2.68 0.45 -25.45
CA SER A 90 3.25 0.83 -24.14
C SER A 90 3.44 2.33 -24.02
N VAL A 91 3.46 2.79 -22.77
CA VAL A 91 3.75 4.19 -22.40
C VAL A 91 4.73 4.15 -21.24
N THR A 92 5.97 4.57 -21.46
CA THR A 92 7.05 4.58 -20.47
C THR A 92 7.62 5.97 -20.29
N TYR A 93 8.07 6.30 -19.08
CA TYR A 93 8.75 7.56 -18.79
C TYR A 93 10.25 7.34 -18.64
N THR A 94 11.04 8.11 -19.39
CA THR A 94 12.50 8.07 -19.32
C THR A 94 13.02 9.27 -18.53
N VAL A 95 13.43 9.06 -17.30
CA VAL A 95 13.83 10.11 -16.33
C VAL A 95 14.99 10.98 -16.87
N HIS A 96 16.06 10.37 -17.35
CA HIS A 96 17.23 11.11 -17.84
C HIS A 96 16.94 12.01 -19.03
N GLN A 97 15.99 11.63 -19.88
CA GLN A 97 15.60 12.39 -21.07
C GLN A 97 14.37 13.27 -20.82
N ARG A 98 13.73 13.15 -19.67
CA ARG A 98 12.50 13.88 -19.31
C ARG A 98 11.43 13.80 -20.38
N GLN A 99 11.14 12.59 -20.84
CA GLN A 99 10.18 12.34 -21.91
C GLN A 99 9.35 11.08 -21.68
N TYR A 100 8.16 11.07 -22.27
CA TYR A 100 7.34 9.88 -22.39
C TYR A 100 7.59 9.20 -23.74
N ASP A 101 7.89 7.92 -23.69
CA ASP A 101 8.02 7.07 -24.86
C ASP A 101 6.71 6.31 -25.09
N LEU A 102 6.07 6.56 -26.21
CA LEU A 102 4.78 6.01 -26.62
C LEU A 102 5.00 5.00 -27.75
N VAL A 103 4.54 3.77 -27.59
CA VAL A 103 4.63 2.75 -28.64
C VAL A 103 3.25 2.45 -29.21
N PHE A 104 3.10 2.58 -30.51
CA PHE A 104 1.88 2.25 -31.27
C PHE A 104 2.22 1.26 -32.37
N SER A 105 1.64 0.06 -32.33
CA SER A 105 1.90 -0.99 -33.30
C SER A 105 3.39 -1.17 -33.64
N GLY A 106 4.23 -1.18 -32.58
CA GLY A 106 5.69 -1.33 -32.69
C GLY A 106 6.47 -0.06 -33.07
N LYS A 107 5.81 1.05 -33.34
CA LYS A 107 6.47 2.33 -33.64
C LYS A 107 6.55 3.21 -32.41
N LYS A 108 7.77 3.66 -32.07
CA LYS A 108 8.06 4.51 -30.93
C LYS A 108 7.99 6.00 -31.25
N PHE A 109 7.36 6.76 -30.39
CA PHE A 109 7.32 8.23 -30.38
C PHE A 109 7.71 8.74 -29.01
N SER A 110 8.60 9.71 -28.96
CA SER A 110 9.02 10.35 -27.72
C SER A 110 8.38 11.74 -27.62
N VAL A 111 7.76 12.03 -26.48
CA VAL A 111 7.10 13.31 -26.21
C VAL A 111 7.71 13.89 -24.92
N PRO A 112 8.36 15.07 -24.99
CA PRO A 112 8.94 15.72 -23.81
C PRO A 112 7.92 16.00 -22.71
N ASP A 113 8.32 15.85 -21.45
CA ASP A 113 7.43 16.03 -20.28
C ASP A 113 7.02 17.49 -20.02
N TYR A 114 7.76 18.44 -20.57
CA TYR A 114 7.46 19.87 -20.46
C TYR A 114 6.39 20.35 -21.45
N TYR A 115 5.90 19.51 -22.35
CA TYR A 115 4.79 19.88 -23.23
C TYR A 115 3.50 20.03 -22.44
N LEU A 116 2.69 21.03 -22.82
CA LEU A 116 1.40 21.27 -22.16
C LEU A 116 0.48 20.06 -22.32
N GLU A 117 -0.26 19.74 -21.28
CA GLU A 117 -1.23 18.63 -21.22
C GLU A 117 -0.64 17.22 -21.46
N VAL A 118 0.72 17.07 -21.56
CA VAL A 118 1.33 15.78 -21.84
C VAL A 118 0.97 14.72 -20.78
N LYS A 119 0.99 15.06 -19.51
CA LYS A 119 0.63 14.15 -18.42
C LYS A 119 -0.82 13.66 -18.58
N ARG A 120 -1.74 14.56 -18.87
CA ARG A 120 -3.16 14.24 -19.07
C ARG A 120 -3.39 13.36 -20.29
N PHE A 121 -2.69 13.65 -21.38
CA PHE A 121 -2.71 12.83 -22.61
C PHE A 121 -2.16 11.43 -22.33
N VAL A 122 -1.01 11.33 -21.69
CA VAL A 122 -0.37 10.04 -21.31
C VAL A 122 -1.28 9.24 -20.39
N ASN A 123 -1.90 9.84 -19.40
CA ASN A 123 -2.85 9.17 -18.53
C ASN A 123 -4.06 8.63 -19.33
N THR A 124 -4.57 9.41 -20.29
CA THR A 124 -5.63 8.90 -21.19
C THR A 124 -5.18 7.67 -21.98
N LEU A 125 -3.93 7.62 -22.45
CA LEU A 125 -3.41 6.45 -23.15
C LEU A 125 -3.23 5.24 -22.23
N LYS A 126 -2.78 5.46 -20.99
CA LYS A 126 -2.62 4.40 -19.98
C LYS A 126 -3.98 3.80 -19.59
N THR A 127 -5.02 4.62 -19.44
CA THR A 127 -6.37 4.16 -19.07
C THR A 127 -7.00 3.23 -20.10
N VAL A 128 -6.65 3.35 -21.38
CA VAL A 128 -7.15 2.45 -22.44
C VAL A 128 -6.70 1.00 -22.24
N HIS A 129 -5.50 0.80 -21.65
CA HIS A 129 -4.97 -0.53 -21.37
C HIS A 129 -5.27 -1.03 -19.96
N ASN A 130 -5.58 -0.13 -19.05
CA ASN A 130 -5.89 -0.49 -17.69
C ASN A 130 -7.29 0.01 -17.31
N TYR A 131 -8.28 -0.88 -17.43
CA TYR A 131 -9.65 -0.58 -17.03
C TYR A 131 -9.73 -0.09 -15.57
N PHE A 132 -8.87 -0.62 -14.70
CA PHE A 132 -8.80 -0.23 -13.29
C PHE A 132 -8.10 1.11 -13.03
N ALA A 133 -7.61 1.79 -14.07
CA ALA A 133 -7.22 3.20 -13.99
C ALA A 133 -8.39 4.17 -14.24
N THR A 134 -9.59 3.67 -14.50
CA THR A 134 -10.82 4.46 -14.61
C THR A 134 -11.60 4.47 -13.32
N GLU A 135 -12.37 5.51 -13.06
CA GLU A 135 -13.26 5.60 -11.89
C GLU A 135 -14.25 4.43 -11.86
N GLU A 136 -14.85 4.07 -13.02
CA GLU A 136 -15.75 2.94 -13.12
C GLU A 136 -15.08 1.60 -12.77
N GLY A 137 -13.86 1.37 -13.28
CA GLY A 137 -13.12 0.14 -13.00
C GLY A 137 -12.75 0.01 -11.52
N ILE A 138 -12.30 1.10 -10.91
CA ILE A 138 -12.00 1.15 -9.46
C ILE A 138 -13.26 0.90 -8.63
N GLU A 139 -14.39 1.53 -8.96
CA GLU A 139 -15.62 1.32 -8.19
C GLU A 139 -16.14 -0.11 -8.31
N LYS A 140 -16.03 -0.74 -9.47
CA LYS A 140 -16.35 -2.17 -9.64
C LYS A 140 -15.42 -3.07 -8.83
N LEU A 141 -14.11 -2.80 -8.84
CA LEU A 141 -13.15 -3.57 -8.05
C LEU A 141 -13.40 -3.40 -6.54
N LYS A 142 -13.64 -2.19 -6.10
CA LYS A 142 -13.97 -1.88 -4.71
C LYS A 142 -15.24 -2.62 -4.24
N ASN A 143 -16.28 -2.64 -5.06
CA ASN A 143 -17.50 -3.37 -4.73
C ASN A 143 -17.26 -4.88 -4.73
N TYR A 144 -16.46 -5.40 -5.65
CA TYR A 144 -16.04 -6.80 -5.66
C TYR A 144 -15.29 -7.19 -4.38
N ILE A 145 -14.31 -6.38 -3.97
CA ILE A 145 -13.55 -6.61 -2.73
C ILE A 145 -14.49 -6.59 -1.52
N LYS A 146 -15.39 -5.61 -1.43
CA LYS A 146 -16.36 -5.52 -0.32
C LYS A 146 -17.25 -6.75 -0.23
N GLU A 147 -17.70 -7.25 -1.37
CA GLU A 147 -18.61 -8.41 -1.42
C GLU A 147 -17.91 -9.74 -1.13
N LYS A 148 -16.68 -9.92 -1.67
CA LYS A 148 -16.01 -11.23 -1.69
C LYS A 148 -14.89 -11.37 -0.64
N ALA A 149 -14.34 -10.26 -0.13
CA ALA A 149 -13.23 -10.26 0.82
C ALA A 149 -13.52 -9.46 2.09
N GLY A 150 -14.73 -8.96 2.28
CA GLY A 150 -15.12 -8.31 3.53
C GLY A 150 -15.37 -9.35 4.63
N THR A 151 -14.72 -9.20 5.77
CA THR A 151 -14.94 -10.05 6.95
C THR A 151 -15.08 -9.20 8.21
N GLU A 152 -15.80 -9.73 9.20
CA GLU A 152 -15.97 -9.05 10.48
C GLU A 152 -14.64 -8.99 11.23
N THR A 153 -14.37 -7.84 11.81
CA THR A 153 -13.23 -7.58 12.71
C THR A 153 -13.68 -6.74 13.89
N TYR A 154 -12.92 -6.76 14.96
CA TYR A 154 -13.12 -5.89 16.12
C TYR A 154 -11.81 -5.13 16.36
N LEU A 155 -11.86 -3.82 16.14
CA LEU A 155 -10.76 -2.92 16.44
C LEU A 155 -10.57 -2.85 17.96
N LEU A 156 -9.34 -2.78 18.38
CA LEU A 156 -8.93 -2.63 19.76
C LEU A 156 -8.42 -1.19 19.96
N ILE A 157 -9.33 -0.30 20.34
CA ILE A 157 -9.05 1.14 20.42
C ILE A 157 -8.40 1.45 21.76
N PRO A 158 -7.14 1.94 21.78
CA PRO A 158 -6.48 2.36 23.01
C PRO A 158 -7.16 3.58 23.64
N ARG A 159 -7.39 3.51 24.97
CA ARG A 159 -8.12 4.52 25.74
C ARG A 159 -7.22 5.05 26.85
N LYS A 160 -6.68 6.25 26.65
CA LYS A 160 -5.84 6.93 27.65
C LYS A 160 -6.64 7.58 28.78
N ASP A 161 -7.92 7.81 28.54
CA ASP A 161 -8.86 8.43 29.48
C ASP A 161 -9.49 7.42 30.45
N ILE A 162 -9.18 6.13 30.29
CA ILE A 162 -9.67 5.04 31.11
C ILE A 162 -8.50 4.36 31.82
N GLU A 163 -8.56 4.28 33.13
CA GLU A 163 -7.62 3.48 33.90
C GLU A 163 -7.92 2.00 33.76
N SER A 164 -6.90 1.21 33.39
CA SER A 164 -7.06 -0.23 33.26
C SER A 164 -7.11 -0.92 34.61
N THR A 165 -8.08 -1.78 34.83
CA THR A 165 -8.20 -2.64 36.01
C THR A 165 -7.48 -3.97 35.82
N LEU A 166 -7.39 -4.78 36.87
CA LEU A 166 -6.79 -6.11 36.80
C LEU A 166 -7.43 -6.98 35.71
N THR A 167 -8.74 -6.89 35.54
CA THR A 167 -9.51 -7.75 34.60
C THR A 167 -9.87 -7.09 33.28
N SER A 168 -9.61 -5.81 33.06
CA SER A 168 -9.97 -5.10 31.81
C SER A 168 -9.11 -5.53 30.62
N SER A 169 -9.63 -5.34 29.41
CA SER A 169 -8.85 -5.44 28.19
C SER A 169 -7.80 -4.34 28.15
N LYS A 170 -6.54 -4.69 27.81
CA LYS A 170 -5.41 -3.76 27.86
C LYS A 170 -4.18 -4.26 27.11
N ILE A 171 -3.33 -3.31 26.75
CA ILE A 171 -1.94 -3.54 26.36
C ILE A 171 -1.06 -3.38 27.60
N GLY A 172 -0.21 -4.36 27.88
CA GLY A 172 0.73 -4.31 28.99
C GLY A 172 0.08 -4.25 30.37
N GLY A 173 0.87 -3.80 31.35
CA GLY A 173 0.44 -3.65 32.74
C GLY A 173 0.33 -4.97 33.52
N VAL A 174 -0.33 -4.94 34.66
CA VAL A 174 -0.50 -6.10 35.54
C VAL A 174 -1.58 -7.02 34.98
N PRO A 175 -1.25 -8.29 34.60
CA PRO A 175 -2.25 -9.24 34.11
C PRO A 175 -3.21 -9.70 35.19
N TYR A 176 -4.41 -10.08 34.85
CA TYR A 176 -5.18 -11.02 35.69
C TYR A 176 -4.43 -12.36 35.75
N TRP A 177 -4.32 -12.99 36.90
CA TRP A 177 -3.73 -14.31 37.01
C TRP A 177 -4.37 -15.14 38.10
N ASP A 178 -4.69 -16.38 37.83
CA ASP A 178 -5.10 -17.35 38.83
C ASP A 178 -3.86 -17.83 39.58
N ILE A 179 -3.66 -17.33 40.81
CA ILE A 179 -2.47 -17.59 41.65
C ILE A 179 -2.28 -19.07 42.00
N SER A 180 -3.27 -19.91 41.75
CA SER A 180 -3.14 -21.37 41.91
C SER A 180 -2.38 -22.02 40.73
N LYS A 181 -2.14 -21.30 39.65
CA LYS A 181 -1.44 -21.76 38.46
C LYS A 181 -0.02 -21.22 38.40
N GLU A 182 0.87 -21.99 37.79
CA GLU A 182 2.22 -21.51 37.51
C GLU A 182 2.18 -20.34 36.54
N TYR A 183 2.91 -19.27 36.84
CA TYR A 183 3.02 -18.09 36.00
C TYR A 183 3.87 -18.38 34.78
N PRO A 184 3.57 -17.81 33.57
CA PRO A 184 4.31 -18.06 32.34
C PRO A 184 5.79 -17.71 32.45
N VAL A 185 6.63 -18.67 32.06
CA VAL A 185 8.08 -18.48 31.95
C VAL A 185 8.54 -18.87 30.54
N ASP A 186 9.61 -18.25 30.09
CA ASP A 186 10.27 -18.55 28.83
C ASP A 186 11.14 -19.83 28.91
N SER A 187 11.83 -20.16 27.83
CA SER A 187 12.69 -21.35 27.76
C SER A 187 13.89 -21.32 28.72
N GLU A 188 14.25 -20.17 29.26
CA GLU A 188 15.30 -20.00 30.26
C GLU A 188 14.76 -19.94 31.68
N GLY A 189 13.45 -20.08 31.87
CA GLY A 189 12.79 -19.98 33.18
C GLY A 189 12.58 -18.56 33.70
N LYS A 190 12.80 -17.54 32.85
CA LYS A 190 12.53 -16.15 33.17
C LYS A 190 11.04 -15.87 33.01
N LYS A 191 10.48 -15.05 33.92
CA LYS A 191 9.07 -14.65 33.87
C LYS A 191 8.78 -13.83 32.60
N MET A 192 7.71 -14.19 31.89
CA MET A 192 7.21 -13.43 30.76
C MET A 192 6.42 -12.21 31.25
N HIS A 193 6.30 -11.18 30.44
CA HIS A 193 5.41 -10.05 30.71
C HIS A 193 4.20 -10.04 29.80
N LEU A 194 3.12 -9.41 30.27
CA LEU A 194 1.88 -9.29 29.51
C LEU A 194 2.10 -8.38 28.30
N LEU A 195 1.81 -8.90 27.11
CA LEU A 195 1.71 -8.10 25.89
C LEU A 195 0.30 -7.50 25.73
N CYS A 196 -0.71 -8.35 25.77
CA CYS A 196 -2.11 -7.95 25.59
C CYS A 196 -3.03 -8.86 26.41
N GLN A 197 -4.09 -8.28 26.93
CA GLN A 197 -5.17 -8.98 27.63
C GLN A 197 -6.51 -8.54 27.03
N LEU A 198 -7.37 -9.52 26.73
CA LEU A 198 -8.70 -9.31 26.18
C LEU A 198 -9.74 -9.94 27.10
N ASN A 199 -10.60 -9.15 27.66
CA ASN A 199 -11.74 -9.61 28.45
C ASN A 199 -12.98 -9.67 27.55
N PHE A 200 -13.41 -10.86 27.21
CA PHE A 200 -14.52 -11.06 26.29
C PHE A 200 -15.88 -10.57 26.81
N SER A 201 -16.03 -10.37 28.11
CA SER A 201 -17.26 -9.77 28.66
C SER A 201 -17.43 -8.28 28.33
N GLU A 202 -16.36 -7.61 27.88
CA GLU A 202 -16.38 -6.19 27.48
C GLU A 202 -16.83 -5.97 26.03
N CYS A 203 -16.98 -7.06 25.26
CA CYS A 203 -17.42 -7.00 23.87
C CYS A 203 -18.65 -7.89 23.63
N LYS A 204 -19.59 -7.38 22.87
CA LYS A 204 -20.70 -8.18 22.32
C LYS A 204 -20.33 -8.68 20.94
N PHE A 205 -19.69 -9.84 20.88
CA PHE A 205 -19.40 -10.49 19.60
C PHE A 205 -20.69 -11.02 18.95
N GLU A 206 -20.96 -10.62 17.72
CA GLU A 206 -22.12 -11.10 16.96
C GLU A 206 -21.90 -12.52 16.44
N ASN A 207 -20.66 -12.86 16.08
CA ASN A 207 -20.30 -14.22 15.73
C ASN A 207 -19.98 -15.03 17.02
N MET A 208 -20.26 -16.32 17.00
CA MET A 208 -20.03 -17.21 18.14
C MET A 208 -18.61 -17.79 18.15
N ILE A 209 -17.64 -17.13 17.51
CA ILE A 209 -16.26 -17.62 17.41
C ILE A 209 -15.53 -17.43 18.75
N PHE A 210 -15.81 -16.35 19.48
CA PHE A 210 -15.30 -16.09 20.82
C PHE A 210 -16.33 -16.48 21.89
N PRO A 211 -15.89 -16.90 23.08
CA PRO A 211 -16.78 -17.06 24.23
C PRO A 211 -17.34 -15.70 24.66
N LYS A 212 -18.48 -15.72 25.36
CA LYS A 212 -19.11 -14.49 25.89
C LYS A 212 -18.38 -13.89 27.09
N GLU A 213 -17.56 -14.69 27.75
CA GLU A 213 -16.81 -14.30 28.95
C GLU A 213 -15.47 -15.05 29.00
N GLY A 214 -14.60 -14.60 29.87
CA GLY A 214 -13.24 -15.10 30.04
C GLY A 214 -12.20 -14.10 29.60
N ILE A 215 -10.96 -14.35 29.96
CA ILE A 215 -9.81 -13.50 29.65
C ILE A 215 -8.82 -14.28 28.82
N LEU A 216 -8.50 -13.75 27.63
CA LEU A 216 -7.43 -14.24 26.77
C LEU A 216 -6.21 -13.33 26.92
N GLN A 217 -5.05 -13.93 27.17
CA GLN A 217 -3.81 -13.21 27.43
C GLN A 217 -2.70 -13.67 26.50
N PHE A 218 -1.88 -12.73 26.10
CA PHE A 218 -0.69 -12.90 25.29
C PHE A 218 0.52 -12.44 26.11
N PHE A 219 1.46 -13.34 26.33
CA PHE A 219 2.69 -13.08 27.04
C PHE A 219 3.88 -13.22 26.13
N ILE A 220 4.91 -12.41 26.32
CA ILE A 220 6.18 -12.47 25.58
C ILE A 220 7.36 -12.47 26.55
N SER A 221 8.51 -12.99 26.11
CA SER A 221 9.75 -12.97 26.89
C SER A 221 10.15 -11.54 27.26
N SER A 222 10.65 -11.36 28.46
CA SER A 222 11.05 -10.06 29.00
C SER A 222 12.45 -9.62 28.60
N ASP A 223 13.26 -10.51 27.98
CA ASP A 223 14.69 -10.29 27.70
C ASP A 223 15.09 -10.73 26.28
N ASP A 224 14.15 -11.02 25.41
CA ASP A 224 14.41 -11.42 24.02
C ASP A 224 14.23 -10.25 23.07
N VAL A 225 15.26 -9.91 22.30
CA VAL A 225 15.22 -8.85 21.27
C VAL A 225 14.21 -9.12 20.15
N ALA A 226 13.86 -10.39 19.94
CA ALA A 226 12.81 -10.82 19.02
C ALA A 226 11.42 -10.87 19.70
N TYR A 227 11.28 -10.39 20.92
CA TYR A 227 10.04 -10.38 21.71
C TYR A 227 9.39 -11.77 21.80
N GLY A 228 10.21 -12.82 21.89
CA GLY A 228 9.76 -14.21 21.98
C GLY A 228 9.46 -14.90 20.66
N MET A 229 9.52 -14.21 19.53
CA MET A 229 9.29 -14.80 18.21
C MET A 229 10.44 -15.73 17.79
N SER A 230 10.10 -16.84 17.12
CA SER A 230 11.06 -17.73 16.47
C SER A 230 10.81 -17.82 14.98
N TYR A 231 11.80 -17.50 14.17
CA TYR A 231 11.72 -17.66 12.70
C TYR A 231 11.60 -19.12 12.25
N TYR A 232 12.16 -20.07 13.02
CA TYR A 232 12.20 -21.48 12.65
C TYR A 232 11.01 -22.26 13.17
N GLU A 233 10.47 -21.83 14.32
CA GLU A 233 9.37 -22.51 15.01
C GLU A 233 8.32 -21.47 15.47
N PRO A 234 7.67 -20.73 14.51
CA PRO A 234 6.82 -19.59 14.86
C PRO A 234 5.56 -19.97 15.66
N ALA A 235 5.18 -21.24 15.67
CA ALA A 235 4.07 -21.75 16.46
C ALA A 235 4.50 -22.35 17.82
N ALA A 236 5.82 -22.44 18.09
CA ALA A 236 6.30 -22.98 19.35
C ALA A 236 6.23 -21.94 20.47
N GLN A 237 5.30 -22.12 21.38
CA GLN A 237 5.10 -21.22 22.52
C GLN A 237 6.20 -21.41 23.60
N LYS A 238 7.48 -21.25 23.22
CA LYS A 238 8.64 -21.38 24.12
C LYS A 238 8.95 -20.06 24.83
N ASN A 239 9.05 -18.96 24.05
CA ASN A 239 9.40 -17.62 24.55
C ASN A 239 8.22 -16.63 24.42
N TRP A 240 7.07 -17.12 24.12
CA TRP A 240 5.79 -16.42 24.17
C TRP A 240 4.70 -17.43 24.58
N ARG A 241 3.56 -16.95 25.07
CA ARG A 241 2.50 -17.83 25.57
C ARG A 241 1.13 -17.20 25.38
N ILE A 242 0.15 -18.03 25.03
CA ILE A 242 -1.27 -17.66 25.12
C ILE A 242 -1.88 -18.41 26.28
N VAL A 243 -2.65 -17.69 27.11
CA VAL A 243 -3.37 -18.25 28.25
C VAL A 243 -4.81 -17.80 28.19
N PHE A 244 -5.73 -18.75 28.34
CA PHE A 244 -7.15 -18.47 28.43
C PHE A 244 -7.67 -18.84 29.84
N HIS A 245 -8.27 -17.85 30.51
CA HIS A 245 -8.98 -18.00 31.75
C HIS A 245 -10.48 -18.01 31.47
N GLU A 246 -11.09 -19.18 31.51
CA GLU A 246 -12.52 -19.33 31.25
C GLU A 246 -13.37 -18.70 32.37
N LYS A 247 -12.87 -18.76 33.60
CA LYS A 247 -13.52 -18.20 34.79
C LYS A 247 -12.61 -17.20 35.45
N ILE A 248 -13.17 -16.10 35.89
CA ILE A 248 -12.47 -15.01 36.58
C ILE A 248 -12.80 -15.06 38.08
N ASP A 249 -11.79 -15.26 38.92
CA ASP A 249 -11.95 -15.14 40.36
C ASP A 249 -11.81 -13.66 40.75
N LYS A 250 -12.89 -13.09 41.25
CA LYS A 250 -12.97 -11.69 41.69
C LYS A 250 -12.28 -11.40 43.01
N ASN A 251 -11.85 -12.44 43.72
CA ASN A 251 -11.12 -12.29 44.99
C ASN A 251 -9.60 -12.12 44.81
N ILE A 252 -9.12 -12.19 43.59
CA ILE A 252 -7.71 -11.96 43.28
C ILE A 252 -7.44 -10.45 43.31
N HIS A 253 -6.43 -10.04 44.07
CA HIS A 253 -6.02 -8.65 44.18
C HIS A 253 -4.72 -8.39 43.40
N GLU A 254 -4.58 -7.18 42.90
CA GLU A 254 -3.43 -6.78 42.09
C GLU A 254 -2.11 -6.91 42.86
N GLU A 255 -2.12 -6.61 44.17
CA GLU A 255 -0.94 -6.72 45.03
C GLU A 255 -0.38 -8.15 45.12
N ASP A 256 -1.22 -9.17 44.94
CA ASP A 256 -0.77 -10.56 44.91
C ASP A 256 -0.12 -10.91 43.57
N ILE A 257 -0.65 -10.37 42.50
CA ILE A 257 -0.10 -10.57 41.15
C ILE A 257 1.24 -9.86 41.00
N GLN A 258 1.39 -8.66 41.55
CA GLN A 258 2.64 -7.89 41.52
C GLN A 258 3.83 -8.65 42.15
N LYS A 259 3.60 -9.62 43.02
CA LYS A 259 4.65 -10.46 43.62
C LYS A 259 5.16 -11.55 42.69
N ILE A 260 4.37 -11.96 41.70
CA ILE A 260 4.67 -13.09 40.85
C ILE A 260 5.07 -12.69 39.39
N ILE A 261 4.77 -11.47 38.97
CA ILE A 261 5.15 -10.97 37.63
C ILE A 261 6.62 -10.51 37.60
N PRO A 262 7.23 -10.29 36.43
CA PRO A 262 8.54 -9.66 36.37
C PRO A 262 8.48 -8.20 36.83
N SER A 263 9.49 -7.77 37.56
CA SER A 263 9.68 -6.35 37.89
C SER A 263 10.04 -5.53 36.65
N SER A 264 9.88 -4.22 36.71
CA SER A 264 10.24 -3.32 35.58
C SER A 264 11.73 -3.41 35.20
N SER A 265 12.61 -3.78 36.13
CA SER A 265 14.05 -3.96 35.84
C SER A 265 14.37 -5.31 35.19
N GLU A 266 13.46 -6.27 35.22
CA GLU A 266 13.60 -7.57 34.57
C GLU A 266 13.04 -7.53 33.12
N ILE A 267 12.22 -6.51 32.78
CA ILE A 267 11.71 -6.32 31.42
C ILE A 267 12.72 -5.45 30.66
N ILE A 268 13.60 -6.09 29.89
CA ILE A 268 14.70 -5.43 29.18
C ILE A 268 14.28 -5.10 27.75
N ASN A 269 13.60 -6.03 27.10
CA ASN A 269 13.14 -5.89 25.71
C ASN A 269 11.62 -6.02 25.65
N THR A 270 10.95 -4.97 25.22
CA THR A 270 9.49 -4.95 25.09
C THR A 270 9.05 -3.97 23.99
N PRO A 271 8.06 -4.30 23.16
CA PRO A 271 7.45 -3.34 22.25
C PRO A 271 6.50 -2.37 22.98
N ILE A 272 6.17 -2.60 24.25
CA ILE A 272 5.19 -1.82 25.02
C ILE A 272 5.87 -0.58 25.58
N LEU A 273 5.34 0.59 25.26
CA LEU A 273 5.77 1.89 25.78
C LEU A 273 4.98 2.29 27.02
N HIS A 274 3.67 2.10 26.98
CA HIS A 274 2.77 2.41 28.08
C HIS A 274 1.62 1.40 28.19
N SER A 275 1.26 1.03 29.41
CA SER A 275 0.03 0.26 29.63
C SER A 275 -1.19 1.11 29.27
N THR A 276 -2.10 0.52 28.51
CA THR A 276 -3.25 1.26 27.98
C THR A 276 -4.50 0.37 27.94
N ALA A 277 -5.62 0.86 28.44
CA ALA A 277 -6.90 0.18 28.34
C ALA A 277 -7.35 0.09 26.88
N LEU A 278 -8.09 -0.95 26.52
CA LEU A 278 -8.62 -1.19 25.19
C LEU A 278 -10.15 -1.18 25.19
N GLU A 279 -10.74 -0.63 24.15
CA GLU A 279 -12.16 -0.69 23.86
C GLU A 279 -12.39 -1.41 22.54
N PHE A 280 -13.39 -2.28 22.48
CA PHE A 280 -13.74 -2.99 21.24
C PHE A 280 -14.67 -2.16 20.38
N LEU A 281 -14.33 -2.01 19.09
CA LEU A 281 -15.18 -1.37 18.10
C LEU A 281 -15.36 -2.31 16.89
N ARG A 282 -16.60 -2.73 16.65
CA ARG A 282 -16.90 -3.57 15.49
C ARG A 282 -16.61 -2.85 14.18
N SER A 283 -15.96 -3.55 13.25
CA SER A 283 -15.57 -3.05 11.94
C SER A 283 -15.60 -4.15 10.88
N VAL A 284 -15.15 -3.85 9.68
CA VAL A 284 -14.98 -4.79 8.57
C VAL A 284 -13.54 -4.69 8.09
N SER A 285 -12.85 -5.82 8.07
CA SER A 285 -11.51 -5.98 7.51
C SER A 285 -11.58 -6.52 6.08
N TYR A 286 -10.64 -6.14 5.25
CA TYR A 286 -10.48 -6.63 3.88
C TYR A 286 -9.11 -7.28 3.72
N MET A 287 -9.02 -8.24 2.78
CA MET A 287 -7.76 -8.92 2.49
C MET A 287 -6.65 -7.90 2.19
N SER A 288 -5.54 -7.94 2.92
CA SER A 288 -4.40 -7.06 2.71
C SER A 288 -3.83 -7.22 1.29
N ALA A 289 -3.26 -6.15 0.75
CA ALA A 289 -2.58 -6.20 -0.55
C ALA A 289 -1.44 -7.22 -0.60
N ASP A 290 -0.84 -7.49 0.55
CA ASP A 290 0.29 -8.42 0.72
C ASP A 290 -0.14 -9.81 1.26
N ASP A 291 -1.46 -10.09 1.37
CA ASP A 291 -1.95 -11.43 1.72
C ASP A 291 -1.55 -12.45 0.64
N TYR A 292 -1.06 -13.61 1.05
CA TYR A 292 -0.59 -14.66 0.14
C TYR A 292 -1.64 -15.14 -0.89
N LYS A 293 -2.94 -14.88 -0.66
CA LYS A 293 -4.04 -15.18 -1.60
C LYS A 293 -4.41 -14.00 -2.48
N MET A 294 -3.83 -12.82 -2.29
CA MET A 294 -4.25 -11.62 -3.01
C MET A 294 -4.08 -11.76 -4.53
N ASN A 295 -3.02 -12.39 -5.01
CA ASN A 295 -2.81 -12.57 -6.45
C ASN A 295 -3.92 -13.40 -7.11
N ASP A 296 -4.32 -14.51 -6.48
CA ASP A 296 -5.43 -15.35 -6.96
C ASP A 296 -6.78 -14.63 -6.87
N PHE A 297 -6.97 -13.87 -5.81
CA PHE A 297 -8.17 -13.07 -5.61
C PHE A 297 -8.31 -12.00 -6.70
N ILE A 298 -7.24 -11.26 -6.99
CA ILE A 298 -7.21 -10.23 -8.05
C ILE A 298 -7.38 -10.84 -9.43
N ALA A 299 -6.77 -11.99 -9.72
CA ALA A 299 -6.96 -12.67 -11.00
C ALA A 299 -8.44 -13.04 -11.23
N LYS A 300 -9.14 -13.52 -10.19
CA LYS A 300 -10.58 -13.78 -10.24
C LYS A 300 -11.39 -12.50 -10.41
N ALA A 301 -11.07 -11.44 -9.66
CA ALA A 301 -11.73 -10.15 -9.76
C ALA A 301 -11.63 -9.56 -11.18
N VAL A 302 -10.42 -9.53 -11.74
CA VAL A 302 -10.18 -9.04 -13.11
C VAL A 302 -10.98 -9.84 -14.13
N LYS A 303 -11.00 -11.17 -14.00
CA LYS A 303 -11.77 -12.05 -14.89
C LYS A 303 -13.26 -11.80 -14.82
N GLU A 304 -13.83 -11.68 -13.62
CA GLU A 304 -15.26 -11.43 -13.44
C GLU A 304 -15.68 -10.04 -13.92
N ILE A 305 -14.86 -9.02 -13.66
CA ILE A 305 -15.18 -7.62 -14.00
C ILE A 305 -14.98 -7.34 -15.50
N THR A 306 -13.92 -7.89 -16.10
CA THR A 306 -13.51 -7.52 -17.48
C THR A 306 -13.67 -8.65 -18.49
N GLY A 307 -13.90 -9.88 -18.08
CA GLY A 307 -13.89 -11.07 -18.94
C GLY A 307 -12.48 -11.52 -19.37
N LYS A 308 -11.41 -10.86 -18.90
CA LYS A 308 -10.00 -11.15 -19.30
C LYS A 308 -9.26 -11.85 -18.18
N ASN A 309 -8.38 -12.79 -18.52
CA ASN A 309 -7.44 -13.35 -17.57
C ASN A 309 -6.26 -12.40 -17.33
N THR A 310 -5.67 -12.45 -16.14
CA THR A 310 -4.45 -11.71 -15.80
C THR A 310 -3.56 -12.56 -14.89
N GLU A 311 -2.26 -12.38 -15.00
CA GLU A 311 -1.24 -12.88 -14.07
C GLU A 311 -0.63 -11.73 -13.24
N LYS A 312 -1.15 -10.52 -13.40
CA LYS A 312 -0.69 -9.32 -12.72
C LYS A 312 -1.11 -9.35 -11.25
N ASN A 313 -0.22 -8.96 -10.38
CA ASN A 313 -0.54 -8.68 -8.98
C ASN A 313 -1.38 -7.40 -8.84
N ILE A 314 -1.85 -7.13 -7.63
CA ILE A 314 -2.72 -5.97 -7.36
C ILE A 314 -2.03 -4.64 -7.71
N TYR A 315 -0.74 -4.50 -7.44
CA TYR A 315 0.03 -3.29 -7.71
C TYR A 315 0.16 -3.03 -9.22
N GLU A 316 0.35 -4.09 -10.01
CA GLU A 316 0.40 -3.99 -11.48
C GLU A 316 -0.98 -3.76 -12.10
N VAL A 317 -2.05 -4.26 -11.47
CA VAL A 317 -3.45 -4.03 -11.89
C VAL A 317 -3.86 -2.59 -11.61
N LEU A 318 -3.54 -2.07 -10.44
CA LEU A 318 -3.89 -0.71 -10.04
C LEU A 318 -2.95 0.35 -10.63
N GLY A 319 -1.66 0.01 -10.81
CA GLY A 319 -0.60 0.98 -11.11
C GLY A 319 -0.19 1.81 -9.88
N SER A 320 0.85 2.62 -10.02
CA SER A 320 1.29 3.49 -8.92
C SER A 320 0.25 4.56 -8.59
N GLN A 321 0.27 5.08 -7.36
CA GLN A 321 -0.62 6.17 -6.94
C GLN A 321 -0.44 7.43 -7.78
N GLU A 322 0.78 7.69 -8.29
CA GLU A 322 1.06 8.80 -9.20
C GLU A 322 0.41 8.61 -10.57
N GLU A 323 0.27 7.38 -11.01
CA GLU A 323 -0.30 7.02 -12.31
C GLU A 323 -1.82 6.86 -12.28
N ASN A 324 -2.36 6.47 -11.12
CA ASN A 324 -3.77 6.19 -10.93
C ASN A 324 -4.28 6.79 -9.60
N ILE A 325 -4.77 8.03 -9.68
CA ILE A 325 -5.33 8.73 -8.50
C ILE A 325 -6.50 7.96 -7.86
N HIS A 326 -7.21 7.14 -8.61
CA HIS A 326 -8.35 6.38 -8.10
C HIS A 326 -7.89 5.14 -7.30
N ALA A 327 -6.69 4.61 -7.57
CA ALA A 327 -6.13 3.45 -6.85
C ALA A 327 -5.98 3.71 -5.34
N PHE A 328 -5.76 4.97 -4.95
CA PHE A 328 -5.66 5.36 -3.54
C PHE A 328 -6.83 4.87 -2.69
N GLN A 329 -8.05 4.84 -3.24
CA GLN A 329 -9.24 4.35 -2.53
C GLN A 329 -9.14 2.86 -2.20
N ILE A 330 -8.54 2.06 -3.09
CA ILE A 330 -8.32 0.63 -2.87
C ILE A 330 -7.19 0.44 -1.86
N TYR A 331 -6.04 1.08 -2.05
CA TYR A 331 -4.91 0.97 -1.12
C TYR A 331 -5.30 1.35 0.31
N ARG A 332 -6.08 2.45 0.47
CA ARG A 332 -6.60 2.85 1.77
C ARG A 332 -7.56 1.81 2.38
N MET A 333 -8.34 1.11 1.56
CA MET A 333 -9.28 0.10 2.02
C MET A 333 -8.58 -1.19 2.44
N LEU A 334 -7.46 -1.53 1.80
CA LEU A 334 -6.70 -2.76 2.04
C LEU A 334 -5.58 -2.59 3.08
N GLY A 335 -5.17 -1.36 3.38
CA GLY A 335 -4.16 -1.04 4.39
C GLY A 335 -4.81 -0.84 5.74
N GLU A 336 -4.70 -1.78 6.64
CA GLU A 336 -5.18 -1.67 8.02
C GLU A 336 -3.98 -1.35 8.93
N THR A 337 -4.09 -0.27 9.71
CA THR A 337 -3.03 0.23 10.60
C THR A 337 -3.51 0.30 12.06
N GLU A 338 -4.53 -0.47 12.41
CA GLU A 338 -5.16 -0.47 13.72
C GLU A 338 -4.83 -1.77 14.47
N ASN A 339 -5.01 -1.78 15.78
CA ASN A 339 -5.03 -3.02 16.55
C ASN A 339 -6.37 -3.71 16.39
N TYR A 340 -6.42 -5.02 16.17
CA TYR A 340 -7.67 -5.74 15.99
C TYR A 340 -7.58 -7.23 16.30
N ILE A 341 -8.75 -7.85 16.42
CA ILE A 341 -8.95 -9.29 16.45
C ILE A 341 -9.92 -9.70 15.34
N LEU A 342 -9.78 -10.91 14.83
CA LEU A 342 -10.44 -11.40 13.61
C LEU A 342 -10.01 -10.61 12.36
N GLY A 343 -10.57 -10.95 11.20
CA GLY A 343 -10.19 -10.31 9.94
C GLY A 343 -8.95 -10.92 9.31
N TYR A 344 -8.40 -10.20 8.36
CA TYR A 344 -7.19 -10.59 7.63
C TYR A 344 -5.94 -10.06 8.34
N PRO A 345 -4.82 -10.78 8.31
CA PRO A 345 -3.56 -10.25 8.83
C PRO A 345 -3.02 -9.15 7.93
N SER A 346 -2.24 -8.25 8.52
CA SER A 346 -1.49 -7.21 7.83
C SER A 346 -0.01 -7.32 8.19
N PHE A 347 0.88 -7.14 7.23
CA PHE A 347 2.33 -7.28 7.36
C PHE A 347 3.03 -6.05 6.81
N ILE A 348 4.26 -5.79 7.29
CA ILE A 348 5.11 -4.71 6.79
C ILE A 348 6.05 -5.22 5.69
N GLN A 349 6.60 -6.43 5.87
CA GLN A 349 7.60 -7.02 4.95
C GLN A 349 7.04 -8.17 4.09
N GLY A 350 5.74 -8.46 4.20
CA GLY A 350 5.05 -9.51 3.45
C GLY A 350 4.58 -10.67 4.29
N ASP A 351 3.66 -11.43 3.73
CA ASP A 351 2.98 -12.52 4.43
C ASP A 351 3.91 -13.72 4.63
N VAL A 352 4.21 -14.05 5.88
CA VAL A 352 5.08 -15.19 6.22
C VAL A 352 4.53 -16.52 5.71
N ARG A 353 3.21 -16.61 5.46
CA ARG A 353 2.55 -17.82 4.93
C ARG A 353 2.96 -18.14 3.48
N GLU A 354 3.49 -17.17 2.72
CA GLU A 354 4.01 -17.39 1.35
C GLU A 354 5.17 -18.40 1.32
N THR A 355 5.93 -18.50 2.41
CA THR A 355 7.06 -19.44 2.51
C THR A 355 6.67 -20.81 3.01
N MET A 356 5.42 -21.02 3.40
CA MET A 356 4.89 -22.28 3.94
C MET A 356 4.33 -23.18 2.84
N SER A 357 4.12 -24.46 3.18
CA SER A 357 3.31 -25.32 2.32
C SER A 357 1.87 -24.76 2.23
N GLU A 358 1.17 -24.99 1.11
CA GLU A 358 -0.23 -24.56 0.95
C GLU A 358 -1.14 -25.05 2.10
N LYS A 359 -0.90 -26.27 2.56
CA LYS A 359 -1.62 -26.86 3.68
C LYS A 359 -1.37 -26.09 4.98
N ASP A 360 -0.12 -25.76 5.29
CA ASP A 360 0.24 -25.07 6.52
C ASP A 360 -0.20 -23.59 6.46
N ALA A 361 -0.01 -22.92 5.33
CA ALA A 361 -0.49 -21.58 5.10
C ALA A 361 -2.01 -21.46 5.28
N SER A 362 -2.78 -22.37 4.70
CA SER A 362 -4.24 -22.39 4.78
C SER A 362 -4.78 -22.77 6.15
N TYR A 363 -3.97 -23.38 7.01
CA TYR A 363 -4.34 -23.70 8.38
C TYR A 363 -4.56 -22.41 9.21
N TYR A 364 -3.67 -21.43 9.06
CA TYR A 364 -3.73 -20.16 9.78
C TYR A 364 -4.64 -19.17 9.05
N ASP A 365 -5.94 -19.40 9.11
CA ASP A 365 -6.98 -18.72 8.34
C ASP A 365 -7.62 -17.50 9.03
N THR A 366 -7.23 -17.23 10.28
CA THR A 366 -7.86 -16.21 11.11
C THR A 366 -6.83 -15.44 11.93
N THR A 367 -6.94 -14.12 11.97
CA THR A 367 -6.15 -13.28 12.88
C THR A 367 -6.73 -13.36 14.28
N LEU A 368 -6.00 -13.97 15.21
CA LEU A 368 -6.37 -13.99 16.62
C LEU A 368 -6.13 -12.63 17.28
N LEU A 369 -4.98 -12.01 16.95
CA LEU A 369 -4.61 -10.67 17.41
C LEU A 369 -3.64 -10.04 16.41
N HIS A 370 -3.90 -8.80 16.05
CA HIS A 370 -2.98 -7.92 15.35
C HIS A 370 -2.70 -6.68 16.19
N LEU A 371 -1.42 -6.31 16.31
CA LEU A 371 -0.97 -5.15 17.06
C LEU A 371 -0.02 -4.31 16.20
N ASP A 372 -0.38 -3.05 15.94
CA ASP A 372 0.34 -2.13 15.06
C ASP A 372 0.94 -0.96 15.84
N SER A 373 2.21 -0.64 15.56
CA SER A 373 2.93 0.48 16.19
C SER A 373 2.35 1.84 15.84
N SER A 374 1.73 1.99 14.67
CA SER A 374 1.16 3.26 14.21
C SER A 374 -0.16 3.61 14.91
N CYS A 375 -0.76 2.64 15.58
CA CYS A 375 -1.90 2.90 16.44
C CYS A 375 -1.52 3.88 17.55
N CYS A 376 -2.33 4.90 17.76
CA CYS A 376 -2.08 5.96 18.75
C CYS A 376 -0.77 6.74 18.55
N ASN A 377 -0.34 6.95 17.30
CA ASN A 377 0.91 7.64 16.96
C ASN A 377 2.15 7.01 17.62
N GLY A 378 2.16 5.68 17.82
CA GLY A 378 3.26 4.95 18.45
C GLY A 378 3.38 5.15 19.97
N GLU A 379 2.36 5.70 20.65
CA GLU A 379 2.48 6.01 22.07
C GLU A 379 2.23 4.80 22.99
N ALA A 380 1.46 3.78 22.53
CA ALA A 380 1.21 2.59 23.35
C ALA A 380 2.27 1.51 23.16
N MET A 381 2.76 1.34 21.94
CA MET A 381 3.76 0.33 21.59
C MET A 381 4.57 0.73 20.37
N CYS A 382 5.74 0.08 20.20
CA CYS A 382 6.56 0.17 19.00
C CYS A 382 7.27 -1.17 18.73
N TRP A 383 6.91 -1.82 17.64
CA TRP A 383 7.53 -3.05 17.15
C TRP A 383 8.73 -2.70 16.28
N GLY A 384 9.96 -2.88 16.81
CA GLY A 384 11.16 -2.53 16.07
C GLY A 384 11.13 -1.10 15.53
N ASP A 385 11.29 -0.96 14.21
CA ASP A 385 11.17 0.32 13.48
C ASP A 385 9.75 0.47 12.88
N VAL A 386 8.79 0.84 13.74
CA VAL A 386 7.36 1.07 13.39
C VAL A 386 6.71 -0.14 12.67
N GLY A 387 6.83 -1.31 13.27
CA GLY A 387 6.31 -2.56 12.74
C GLY A 387 4.96 -2.98 13.31
N ALA A 388 4.59 -4.22 13.02
CA ALA A 388 3.35 -4.84 13.48
C ALA A 388 3.55 -6.32 13.86
N ALA A 389 2.70 -6.83 14.74
CA ALA A 389 2.70 -8.22 15.16
C ALA A 389 1.38 -8.91 14.84
N ASN A 390 1.46 -10.17 14.42
CA ASN A 390 0.34 -11.03 14.13
C ASN A 390 0.39 -12.31 14.95
N PHE A 391 -0.75 -12.68 15.52
CA PHE A 391 -1.03 -14.00 16.06
C PHE A 391 -2.12 -14.64 15.19
N LEU A 392 -1.76 -15.67 14.41
CA LEU A 392 -2.68 -16.32 13.49
C LEU A 392 -3.08 -17.69 14.00
N ILE A 393 -4.35 -18.03 13.87
CA ILE A 393 -4.92 -19.27 14.37
C ILE A 393 -5.83 -19.90 13.32
N ASN A 394 -6.09 -21.19 13.46
CA ASN A 394 -7.15 -21.86 12.73
C ASN A 394 -8.53 -21.51 13.34
N SER A 395 -9.48 -21.12 12.50
CA SER A 395 -10.82 -20.70 12.95
C SER A 395 -11.58 -21.79 13.71
N ASN A 396 -11.36 -23.08 13.39
CA ASN A 396 -11.95 -24.19 14.15
C ASN A 396 -11.25 -24.39 15.50
N ALA A 397 -9.92 -24.24 15.57
CA ALA A 397 -9.19 -24.27 16.82
C ALA A 397 -9.68 -23.16 17.76
N LEU A 398 -9.85 -21.95 17.24
CA LEU A 398 -10.39 -20.80 18.00
C LEU A 398 -11.79 -21.09 18.56
N LYS A 399 -12.70 -21.64 17.77
CA LYS A 399 -14.05 -22.05 18.22
C LYS A 399 -13.99 -23.07 19.36
N ASN A 400 -13.00 -23.97 19.32
CA ASN A 400 -12.78 -24.98 20.34
C ASN A 400 -11.94 -24.48 21.53
N ARG A 401 -11.51 -23.20 21.50
CA ARG A 401 -10.62 -22.60 22.53
C ARG A 401 -9.28 -23.32 22.62
N ASP A 402 -8.84 -23.90 21.52
CA ASP A 402 -7.53 -24.55 21.41
C ASP A 402 -6.49 -23.56 20.87
N PHE A 403 -5.71 -23.00 21.78
CA PHE A 403 -4.65 -22.04 21.50
C PHE A 403 -3.27 -22.71 21.42
N SER A 404 -3.20 -24.04 21.31
CA SER A 404 -1.94 -24.78 21.32
C SER A 404 -1.11 -24.58 20.05
N ASN A 405 -1.77 -24.30 18.91
CA ASN A 405 -1.13 -24.09 17.63
C ASN A 405 -1.54 -22.74 17.05
N VAL A 406 -0.83 -21.70 17.45
CA VAL A 406 -0.96 -20.32 16.97
C VAL A 406 0.38 -19.93 16.35
N LEU A 407 0.37 -19.28 15.21
CA LEU A 407 1.55 -18.71 14.58
C LEU A 407 1.75 -17.29 15.11
N TYR A 408 2.89 -16.99 15.69
CA TYR A 408 3.29 -15.66 16.11
C TYR A 408 4.40 -15.15 15.23
N THR A 409 4.20 -13.95 14.69
CA THR A 409 5.21 -13.23 13.91
C THR A 409 5.10 -11.74 14.13
N TRP A 410 6.20 -11.02 13.96
CA TRP A 410 6.20 -9.57 13.84
C TRP A 410 7.27 -9.14 12.83
N ASP A 411 7.06 -8.01 12.20
CA ASP A 411 7.97 -7.41 11.22
C ASP A 411 7.94 -5.88 11.33
N CYS A 412 8.95 -5.20 10.79
CA CYS A 412 9.05 -3.73 10.82
C CYS A 412 9.75 -3.21 9.55
N TYR A 413 9.80 -1.89 9.38
CA TYR A 413 10.50 -1.24 8.27
C TYR A 413 12.01 -1.42 8.32
#